data_0358c4d309f0ece072e6afe1ef3493f7
#
_entry.id   0358c4d309f0ece072e6afe1ef3493f7
#
_cell.length_a   1.000
_cell.length_b   1.000
_cell.length_c   1.000
_cell.angle_alpha   90.00
_cell.angle_beta   90.00
_cell.angle_gamma   90.00
#
_symmetry.space_group_name_H-M   'P 1'
#
loop_
_entity.id
_entity.type
_entity.pdbx_description
1 polymer ?
#
loop_
_entity_poly.entity_id
_entity_poly.type
_entity_poly.pdbx_seq_one_letter_code
_entity_poly.pdbx_strand_id
1 'polypeptide(L)'
;MRTIRFSLIALLMISGSLASHAAQRTQPTKSAASVIRELYRVHNDGKGGVFEARGKKYIYRFFDQKLADLIWKDITETPEGEVGNLDFDPLYNAQDTGITNFQIGKPIVVGDESTVLVSFRNFGQPTRIKFEMLNGKEGWKIKNVLYGNKTDLIKLLSPTP
;
A
#
# COMPACT_ATOMS: atom_id res chain seq x y z
N MET A 1 -30.41 -19.70 -85.00
CA MET A 1 -30.59 -19.97 -83.55
C MET A 1 -29.36 -19.45 -82.80
N ARG A 2 -29.49 -18.35 -82.06
CA ARG A 2 -28.40 -17.70 -81.30
C ARG A 2 -28.60 -18.01 -79.83
N THR A 3 -27.66 -18.78 -79.25
CA THR A 3 -27.64 -19.10 -77.84
C THR A 3 -26.90 -18.01 -77.07
N ILE A 4 -27.62 -17.33 -76.18
CA ILE A 4 -27.09 -16.31 -75.30
C ILE A 4 -26.56 -17.00 -74.02
N ARG A 5 -25.25 -16.86 -73.78
CA ARG A 5 -24.60 -17.33 -72.52
C ARG A 5 -24.65 -16.22 -71.50
N PHE A 6 -25.36 -16.42 -70.40
CA PHE A 6 -25.32 -15.56 -69.23
C PHE A 6 -24.09 -15.92 -68.36
N SER A 7 -23.18 -14.96 -68.25
CA SER A 7 -22.05 -15.10 -67.36
C SER A 7 -22.50 -14.57 -65.96
N LEU A 8 -22.51 -15.49 -64.99
CA LEU A 8 -22.82 -15.14 -63.58
C LEU A 8 -21.54 -14.64 -62.93
N ILE A 9 -21.47 -13.32 -62.62
CA ILE A 9 -20.35 -12.72 -61.85
C ILE A 9 -20.72 -12.88 -60.37
N ALA A 10 -20.00 -13.77 -59.69
CA ALA A 10 -20.11 -13.90 -58.21
C ALA A 10 -19.31 -12.76 -57.55
N LEU A 11 -20.02 -11.84 -56.91
CA LEU A 11 -19.43 -10.76 -56.13
C LEU A 11 -19.08 -11.29 -54.74
N LEU A 12 -17.77 -11.50 -54.48
CA LEU A 12 -17.26 -11.94 -53.19
C LEU A 12 -17.21 -10.76 -52.21
N MET A 13 -18.19 -10.68 -51.28
CA MET A 13 -18.18 -9.71 -50.20
C MET A 13 -17.17 -10.13 -49.15
N ILE A 14 -16.02 -9.48 -49.07
CA ILE A 14 -15.04 -9.64 -48.02
C ILE A 14 -15.50 -8.79 -46.83
N SER A 15 -16.15 -9.41 -45.84
CA SER A 15 -16.51 -8.78 -44.57
C SER A 15 -15.26 -8.66 -43.70
N GLY A 16 -14.58 -7.52 -43.77
CA GLY A 16 -13.48 -7.18 -42.88
C GLY A 16 -13.99 -6.92 -41.47
N SER A 17 -13.81 -7.90 -40.57
CA SER A 17 -14.04 -7.69 -39.14
C SER A 17 -12.95 -6.76 -38.57
N LEU A 18 -13.31 -5.50 -38.34
CA LEU A 18 -12.52 -4.57 -37.57
C LEU A 18 -12.55 -5.05 -36.10
N ALA A 19 -11.53 -5.85 -35.69
CA ALA A 19 -11.30 -6.15 -34.28
C ALA A 19 -10.92 -4.86 -33.59
N SER A 20 -11.89 -4.25 -32.89
CA SER A 20 -11.69 -3.11 -32.02
C SER A 20 -10.85 -3.58 -30.83
N HIS A 21 -9.54 -3.33 -30.85
CA HIS A 21 -8.69 -3.48 -29.68
C HIS A 21 -9.06 -2.35 -28.73
N ALA A 22 -10.04 -2.61 -27.85
CA ALA A 22 -10.28 -1.78 -26.69
C ALA A 22 -9.01 -1.80 -25.84
N ALA A 23 -8.22 -0.72 -25.93
CA ALA A 23 -7.10 -0.50 -25.04
C ALA A 23 -7.63 -0.56 -23.62
N GLN A 24 -7.32 -1.66 -22.91
CA GLN A 24 -7.60 -1.79 -21.50
C GLN A 24 -6.87 -0.64 -20.79
N ARG A 25 -7.61 0.40 -20.39
CA ARG A 25 -7.11 1.45 -19.51
C ARG A 25 -6.73 0.77 -18.20
N THR A 26 -5.46 0.38 -18.09
CA THR A 26 -4.87 0.03 -16.79
C THR A 26 -5.01 1.28 -15.92
N GLN A 27 -5.85 1.20 -14.89
CA GLN A 27 -5.92 2.22 -13.84
C GLN A 27 -4.50 2.43 -13.34
N PRO A 28 -4.02 3.68 -13.21
CA PRO A 28 -2.68 3.91 -12.71
C PRO A 28 -2.56 3.27 -11.33
N THR A 29 -1.78 2.21 -11.23
CA THR A 29 -1.49 1.55 -9.95
C THR A 29 -0.89 2.60 -9.02
N LYS A 30 -1.47 2.76 -7.84
CA LYS A 30 -0.96 3.70 -6.83
C LYS A 30 0.50 3.39 -6.58
N SER A 31 1.37 4.40 -6.59
CA SER A 31 2.78 4.18 -6.25
C SER A 31 2.95 3.83 -4.76
N ALA A 32 4.02 3.14 -4.40
CA ALA A 32 4.34 2.83 -3.00
C ALA A 32 4.33 4.10 -2.12
N ALA A 33 4.92 5.21 -2.59
CA ALA A 33 4.90 6.49 -1.86
C ALA A 33 3.47 7.06 -1.72
N SER A 34 2.57 6.84 -2.67
CA SER A 34 1.18 7.30 -2.54
C SER A 34 0.40 6.52 -1.50
N VAL A 35 0.71 5.24 -1.30
CA VAL A 35 0.13 4.42 -0.23
C VAL A 35 0.59 4.94 1.14
N ILE A 36 1.90 5.22 1.30
CA ILE A 36 2.43 5.82 2.53
C ILE A 36 1.79 7.18 2.82
N ARG A 37 1.66 8.05 1.82
CA ARG A 37 0.98 9.36 1.99
C ARG A 37 -0.46 9.19 2.47
N GLU A 38 -1.19 8.26 1.90
CA GLU A 38 -2.56 7.97 2.28
C GLU A 38 -2.66 7.40 3.69
N LEU A 39 -1.71 6.53 4.11
CA LEU A 39 -1.62 6.01 5.46
C LEU A 39 -1.48 7.15 6.49
N TYR A 40 -0.50 8.05 6.32
CA TYR A 40 -0.33 9.19 7.21
C TYR A 40 -1.53 10.13 7.21
N ARG A 41 -2.16 10.35 6.04
CA ARG A 41 -3.38 11.17 5.95
C ARG A 41 -4.52 10.56 6.78
N VAL A 42 -4.76 9.26 6.65
CA VAL A 42 -5.81 8.55 7.41
C VAL A 42 -5.50 8.52 8.90
N HIS A 43 -4.23 8.30 9.26
CA HIS A 43 -3.79 8.26 10.64
C HIS A 43 -3.99 9.61 11.35
N ASN A 44 -3.74 10.71 10.64
CA ASN A 44 -3.79 12.08 11.17
C ASN A 44 -5.17 12.77 11.01
N ASP A 45 -6.21 12.07 10.53
CA ASP A 45 -7.51 12.72 10.25
C ASP A 45 -8.37 13.01 11.50
N GLY A 46 -7.88 12.65 12.69
CA GLY A 46 -8.53 12.89 13.98
C GLY A 46 -9.75 11.99 14.24
N LYS A 47 -10.02 10.98 13.41
CA LYS A 47 -11.18 10.07 13.54
C LYS A 47 -10.86 8.73 14.20
N GLY A 48 -9.74 8.63 14.84
CA GLY A 48 -9.18 7.44 15.42
C GLY A 48 -8.03 6.89 14.56
N GLY A 49 -6.90 6.66 15.21
CA GLY A 49 -5.67 6.21 14.56
C GLY A 49 -5.81 4.85 13.87
N VAL A 50 -4.89 4.57 12.98
CA VAL A 50 -4.82 3.27 12.30
C VAL A 50 -4.60 2.13 13.29
N PHE A 51 -3.87 2.41 14.39
CA PHE A 51 -3.49 1.43 15.42
C PHE A 51 -4.45 1.38 16.61
N GLU A 52 -5.73 1.65 16.40
CA GLU A 52 -6.78 1.56 17.39
C GLU A 52 -7.80 0.48 17.01
N ALA A 53 -8.66 0.05 17.96
CA ALA A 53 -9.70 -0.96 17.72
C ALA A 53 -10.63 -0.64 16.54
N ARG A 54 -10.89 0.66 16.27
CA ARG A 54 -11.66 1.13 15.11
C ARG A 54 -10.86 1.10 13.80
N GLY A 55 -9.55 0.90 13.88
CA GLY A 55 -8.61 0.96 12.75
C GLY A 55 -8.53 -0.30 11.91
N LYS A 56 -9.18 -1.42 12.28
CA LYS A 56 -9.07 -2.74 11.61
C LYS A 56 -9.06 -2.64 10.08
N LYS A 57 -10.05 -1.95 9.50
CA LYS A 57 -10.16 -1.78 8.05
C LYS A 57 -8.94 -1.09 7.41
N TYR A 58 -8.29 -0.19 8.13
CA TYR A 58 -7.11 0.53 7.66
C TYR A 58 -5.85 -0.33 7.82
N ILE A 59 -5.74 -1.11 8.90
CA ILE A 59 -4.66 -2.07 9.11
C ILE A 59 -4.59 -3.01 7.90
N TYR A 60 -5.67 -3.72 7.58
CA TYR A 60 -5.71 -4.65 6.44
C TYR A 60 -5.67 -3.95 5.07
N ARG A 61 -5.99 -2.68 4.99
CA ARG A 61 -5.85 -1.89 3.77
C ARG A 61 -4.39 -1.54 3.46
N PHE A 62 -3.59 -1.20 4.46
CA PHE A 62 -2.25 -0.66 4.25
C PHE A 62 -1.14 -1.69 4.46
N PHE A 63 -1.31 -2.62 5.38
CA PHE A 63 -0.31 -3.63 5.72
C PHE A 63 -0.60 -4.95 5.01
N ASP A 64 0.46 -5.74 4.76
CA ASP A 64 0.27 -7.11 4.27
C ASP A 64 -0.41 -7.98 5.34
N GLN A 65 -0.89 -9.14 4.94
CA GLN A 65 -1.68 -10.01 5.83
C GLN A 65 -0.92 -10.33 7.12
N LYS A 66 0.38 -10.69 7.00
CA LYS A 66 1.21 -11.10 8.15
C LYS A 66 1.36 -9.97 9.17
N LEU A 67 1.74 -8.77 8.70
CA LEU A 67 1.93 -7.63 9.60
C LEU A 67 0.60 -7.10 10.13
N ALA A 68 -0.45 -7.12 9.30
CA ALA A 68 -1.80 -6.74 9.72
C ALA A 68 -2.34 -7.63 10.86
N ASP A 69 -2.11 -8.94 10.77
CA ASP A 69 -2.50 -9.90 11.81
C ASP A 69 -1.75 -9.65 13.12
N LEU A 70 -0.44 -9.37 13.06
CA LEU A 70 0.36 -9.02 14.25
C LEU A 70 -0.14 -7.74 14.93
N ILE A 71 -0.38 -6.68 14.14
CA ILE A 71 -0.92 -5.42 14.66
C ILE A 71 -2.31 -5.64 15.27
N TRP A 72 -3.17 -6.37 14.59
CA TRP A 72 -4.53 -6.61 15.07
C TRP A 72 -4.55 -7.47 16.33
N LYS A 73 -3.66 -8.47 16.41
CA LYS A 73 -3.46 -9.30 17.60
C LYS A 73 -3.07 -8.46 18.81
N ASP A 74 -2.07 -7.58 18.66
CA ASP A 74 -1.62 -6.69 19.74
C ASP A 74 -2.76 -5.83 20.28
N ILE A 75 -3.58 -5.25 19.39
CA ILE A 75 -4.72 -4.41 19.77
C ILE A 75 -5.82 -5.21 20.49
N THR A 76 -6.08 -6.45 20.09
CA THR A 76 -7.23 -7.22 20.59
C THR A 76 -6.91 -8.16 21.75
N GLU A 77 -5.65 -8.55 21.93
CA GLU A 77 -5.22 -9.43 23.01
C GLU A 77 -4.65 -8.64 24.22
N THR A 78 -4.41 -7.34 24.06
CA THR A 78 -4.06 -6.46 25.19
C THR A 78 -5.29 -6.29 26.10
N PRO A 79 -5.20 -6.64 27.40
CA PRO A 79 -6.30 -6.46 28.34
C PRO A 79 -6.71 -4.97 28.48
N GLU A 80 -7.97 -4.74 28.80
CA GLU A 80 -8.47 -3.39 29.01
C GLU A 80 -7.71 -2.69 30.16
N GLY A 81 -7.16 -1.49 29.89
CA GLY A 81 -6.36 -0.72 30.82
C GLY A 81 -4.88 -1.07 30.84
N GLU A 82 -4.44 -2.05 30.04
CA GLU A 82 -3.02 -2.36 29.84
C GLU A 82 -2.50 -1.76 28.53
N VAL A 83 -1.17 -1.66 28.42
CA VAL A 83 -0.48 -1.22 27.20
C VAL A 83 0.06 -2.45 26.49
N GLY A 84 -0.22 -2.55 25.19
CA GLY A 84 0.29 -3.64 24.34
C GLY A 84 1.80 -3.53 24.08
N ASN A 85 2.28 -4.32 23.13
CA ASN A 85 3.68 -4.24 22.72
C ASN A 85 4.04 -2.89 22.06
N LEU A 86 3.02 -2.19 21.53
CA LEU A 86 3.17 -0.85 20.97
C LEU A 86 2.72 0.20 21.98
N ASP A 87 3.64 0.72 22.78
CA ASP A 87 3.44 1.82 23.71
C ASP A 87 3.70 3.21 23.09
N PHE A 88 3.88 3.27 21.79
CA PHE A 88 4.18 4.47 21.02
C PHE A 88 3.50 4.44 19.64
N ASP A 89 3.44 5.59 18.96
CA ASP A 89 2.94 5.68 17.59
C ASP A 89 3.97 5.11 16.59
N PRO A 90 3.68 3.96 15.93
CA PRO A 90 4.62 3.32 15.02
C PRO A 90 4.94 4.13 13.75
N LEU A 91 4.09 5.10 13.37
CA LEU A 91 4.34 5.95 12.20
C LEU A 91 5.28 7.11 12.52
N TYR A 92 5.43 7.45 13.79
CA TYR A 92 6.31 8.51 14.23
C TYR A 92 7.47 8.01 15.10
N ASN A 93 7.42 6.73 15.52
CA ASN A 93 8.38 6.14 16.45
C ASN A 93 8.52 7.00 17.72
N ALA A 94 7.40 7.40 18.30
CA ALA A 94 7.34 8.34 19.42
C ALA A 94 6.00 8.26 20.16
N GLN A 95 6.01 8.52 21.46
CA GLN A 95 4.78 8.66 22.26
C GLN A 95 4.15 10.04 22.03
N ASP A 96 4.98 11.10 22.02
CA ASP A 96 4.55 12.48 21.77
C ASP A 96 5.09 12.99 20.43
N THR A 97 4.29 13.79 19.74
CA THR A 97 4.64 14.28 18.41
C THR A 97 4.59 15.81 18.31
N GLY A 98 5.73 16.38 17.84
CA GLY A 98 5.85 17.77 17.43
C GLY A 98 6.50 17.83 16.05
N ILE A 99 5.76 17.37 15.03
CA ILE A 99 6.29 17.05 13.70
C ILE A 99 6.49 18.31 12.86
N THR A 100 7.70 18.45 12.33
CA THR A 100 8.07 19.49 11.35
C THR A 100 8.89 18.86 10.22
N ASN A 101 8.97 19.56 9.07
CA ASN A 101 9.76 19.15 7.90
C ASN A 101 9.46 17.72 7.40
N PHE A 102 8.19 17.31 7.44
CA PHE A 102 7.74 15.99 7.03
C PHE A 102 7.91 15.79 5.52
N GLN A 103 8.58 14.71 5.13
CA GLN A 103 8.85 14.34 3.75
C GLN A 103 8.69 12.84 3.52
N ILE A 104 8.07 12.48 2.40
CA ILE A 104 8.01 11.11 1.89
C ILE A 104 8.94 11.05 0.68
N GLY A 105 9.99 10.24 0.78
CA GLY A 105 10.98 10.06 -0.27
C GLY A 105 10.42 9.35 -1.51
N LYS A 106 11.20 9.38 -2.59
CA LYS A 106 10.89 8.60 -3.79
C LYS A 106 11.04 7.10 -3.48
N PRO A 107 10.13 6.24 -3.96
CA PRO A 107 10.27 4.80 -3.80
C PRO A 107 11.51 4.28 -4.52
N ILE A 108 12.24 3.37 -3.86
CA ILE A 108 13.26 2.53 -4.52
C ILE A 108 12.56 1.20 -4.78
N VAL A 109 12.35 0.86 -6.06
CA VAL A 109 11.59 -0.33 -6.49
C VAL A 109 12.55 -1.34 -7.08
N VAL A 110 12.46 -2.60 -6.62
CA VAL A 110 13.21 -3.75 -7.16
C VAL A 110 12.22 -4.92 -7.30
N GLY A 111 11.84 -5.23 -8.52
CA GLY A 111 10.81 -6.24 -8.80
C GLY A 111 9.46 -5.84 -8.20
N ASP A 112 8.91 -6.70 -7.37
CA ASP A 112 7.66 -6.50 -6.64
C ASP A 112 7.87 -5.90 -5.22
N GLU A 113 9.10 -5.60 -4.85
CA GLU A 113 9.44 -4.95 -3.59
C GLU A 113 9.73 -3.47 -3.75
N SER A 114 9.45 -2.70 -2.72
CA SER A 114 9.80 -1.27 -2.68
C SER A 114 10.21 -0.85 -1.28
N THR A 115 11.11 0.12 -1.23
CA THR A 115 11.47 0.82 -0.01
C THR A 115 11.09 2.29 -0.14
N VAL A 116 10.37 2.83 0.86
CA VAL A 116 10.01 4.24 0.98
C VAL A 116 10.59 4.79 2.28
N LEU A 117 11.39 5.84 2.19
CA LEU A 117 11.91 6.55 3.35
C LEU A 117 10.99 7.72 3.70
N VAL A 118 10.56 7.78 4.95
CA VAL A 118 9.90 8.94 5.55
C VAL A 118 10.90 9.63 6.47
N SER A 119 11.00 10.94 6.38
CA SER A 119 11.88 11.74 7.23
C SER A 119 11.14 12.97 7.74
N PHE A 120 11.41 13.36 8.98
CA PHE A 120 10.84 14.53 9.65
C PHE A 120 11.72 14.96 10.83
N ARG A 121 11.35 16.05 11.48
CA ARG A 121 11.84 16.37 12.82
C ARG A 121 10.71 16.19 13.82
N ASN A 122 10.98 15.50 14.93
CA ASN A 122 10.07 15.44 16.07
C ASN A 122 10.69 16.25 17.21
N PHE A 123 10.03 17.32 17.65
CA PHE A 123 10.56 18.30 18.59
C PHE A 123 11.99 18.76 18.24
N GLY A 124 12.22 19.02 16.96
CA GLY A 124 13.54 19.43 16.44
C GLY A 124 14.55 18.29 16.20
N GLN A 125 14.31 17.06 16.69
CA GLN A 125 15.20 15.91 16.49
C GLN A 125 14.92 15.20 15.16
N PRO A 126 15.95 14.94 14.33
CA PRO A 126 15.77 14.28 13.03
C PRO A 126 15.37 12.82 13.24
N THR A 127 14.29 12.42 12.59
CA THR A 127 13.76 11.04 12.62
C THR A 127 13.64 10.51 11.19
N ARG A 128 13.95 9.23 11.00
CA ARG A 128 13.82 8.52 9.74
C ARG A 128 13.18 7.17 9.96
N ILE A 129 12.15 6.88 9.17
CA ILE A 129 11.42 5.60 9.20
C ILE A 129 11.44 5.04 7.80
N LYS A 130 11.84 3.77 7.66
CA LYS A 130 11.90 3.09 6.38
C LYS A 130 10.75 2.08 6.30
N PHE A 131 9.91 2.21 5.27
CA PHE A 131 8.82 1.30 4.97
C PHE A 131 9.27 0.30 3.91
N GLU A 132 9.24 -0.98 4.22
CA GLU A 132 9.38 -2.06 3.25
C GLU A 132 8.01 -2.49 2.76
N MET A 133 7.85 -2.56 1.45
CA MET A 133 6.57 -2.78 0.81
C MET A 133 6.64 -3.91 -0.22
N LEU A 134 5.53 -4.59 -0.40
CA LEU A 134 5.35 -5.64 -1.40
C LEU A 134 4.17 -5.27 -2.32
N ASN A 135 4.35 -5.46 -3.63
CA ASN A 135 3.32 -5.25 -4.63
C ASN A 135 2.67 -6.59 -4.98
N GLY A 136 1.42 -6.76 -4.60
CA GLY A 136 0.63 -7.95 -4.88
C GLY A 136 -0.59 -7.65 -5.77
N LYS A 137 -1.54 -8.57 -5.80
CA LYS A 137 -2.78 -8.43 -6.58
C LYS A 137 -3.61 -7.20 -6.19
N GLU A 138 -3.52 -6.77 -4.92
CA GLU A 138 -4.23 -5.61 -4.38
C GLU A 138 -3.40 -4.31 -4.43
N GLY A 139 -2.24 -4.33 -5.10
CA GLY A 139 -1.28 -3.24 -5.12
C GLY A 139 -0.28 -3.29 -3.96
N TRP A 140 0.34 -2.14 -3.68
CA TRP A 140 1.38 -2.02 -2.66
C TRP A 140 0.82 -2.15 -1.24
N LYS A 141 1.43 -3.04 -0.44
CA LYS A 141 1.20 -3.23 1.00
C LYS A 141 2.50 -3.08 1.78
N ILE A 142 2.42 -2.60 3.00
CA ILE A 142 3.57 -2.50 3.90
C ILE A 142 3.83 -3.87 4.51
N LYS A 143 5.02 -4.43 4.29
CA LYS A 143 5.44 -5.72 4.86
C LYS A 143 6.24 -5.57 6.15
N ASN A 144 6.89 -4.41 6.36
CA ASN A 144 7.60 -4.09 7.61
C ASN A 144 7.86 -2.58 7.72
N VAL A 145 8.08 -2.11 8.95
CA VAL A 145 8.49 -0.73 9.26
C VAL A 145 9.78 -0.80 10.08
N LEU A 146 10.84 -0.16 9.59
CA LEU A 146 12.17 -0.23 10.19
C LEU A 146 12.54 1.12 10.82
N TYR A 147 13.05 1.06 12.03
CA TYR A 147 13.47 2.20 12.83
C TYR A 147 15.00 2.30 12.90
N GLY A 148 15.54 3.48 13.14
CA GLY A 148 16.97 3.73 13.08
C GLY A 148 17.83 3.01 14.14
N ASN A 149 17.21 2.42 15.17
CA ASN A 149 17.84 1.71 16.28
C ASN A 149 17.99 0.19 16.07
N LYS A 150 17.97 -0.29 14.83
CA LYS A 150 18.03 -1.70 14.43
C LYS A 150 16.80 -2.54 14.86
N THR A 151 15.72 -1.92 15.29
CA THR A 151 14.45 -2.60 15.52
C THR A 151 13.48 -2.37 14.36
N ASP A 152 12.45 -3.17 14.30
CA ASP A 152 11.40 -3.09 13.31
C ASP A 152 10.06 -3.50 13.92
N LEU A 153 8.97 -3.15 13.22
CA LEU A 153 7.62 -3.35 13.73
C LEU A 153 7.28 -4.83 13.94
N ILE A 154 7.76 -5.71 13.09
CA ILE A 154 7.53 -7.16 13.25
C ILE A 154 8.18 -7.67 14.55
N LYS A 155 9.43 -7.27 14.83
CA LYS A 155 10.11 -7.67 16.08
C LYS A 155 9.42 -7.14 17.32
N LEU A 156 8.94 -5.91 17.29
CA LEU A 156 8.21 -5.32 18.41
C LEU A 156 6.91 -6.06 18.71
N LEU A 157 6.19 -6.47 17.65
CA LEU A 157 4.92 -7.21 17.76
C LEU A 157 5.09 -8.72 17.98
N SER A 158 6.31 -9.24 17.87
CA SER A 158 6.65 -10.65 18.06
C SER A 158 7.76 -10.79 19.12
N PRO A 159 7.53 -10.35 20.37
CA PRO A 159 8.55 -10.47 21.40
C PRO A 159 8.91 -11.96 21.58
N THR A 160 10.20 -12.23 21.67
CA THR A 160 10.69 -13.57 22.03
C THR A 160 10.25 -13.85 23.47
N PRO A 161 9.71 -15.02 23.77
CA PRO A 161 9.34 -15.41 25.12
C PRO A 161 10.57 -15.49 26.06
#